data_f56c6b7ab789ea30a30570e10ca79fed
#
_entry.id   f56c6b7ab789ea30a30570e10ca79fed
#
_cell.length_a   1.000
_cell.length_b   1.000
_cell.length_c   1.000
_cell.angle_alpha   90.00
_cell.angle_beta   90.00
_cell.angle_gamma   90.00
#
_symmetry.space_group_name_H-M   'P 1'
#
loop_
_entity.id
_entity.type
_entity.pdbx_description
1 polymer ?
#
loop_
_entity_poly.entity_id
_entity_poly.type
_entity_poly.pdbx_seq_one_letter_code
_entity_poly.pdbx_strand_id
1 'polypeptide(L)'
;MPEATGAGRVRQGLIVLTLINLFNYLDRFVVPSLLESIKKSELHPSDTQLFSLVPAFTVVYMLAAPVFGPLGDRRARPPLIALGVLIWSVATALGGFARSYATLFLARATVGVGEAAYGTIAPSLLADYYPRQYRGRVFSIFFAAIPVGSALGIQLGGLVDAHFGWRRAFFIVGIPGLLLAALALTLRDPPRGAQDADGGGGGGGSQAPPRVGWSSYAALARNRPYVLTVLGYAAYTFALGGIVSVMPSFLQRIRGLPEIQATFRLGAATVATGLVATLVGGWLGDRLLSRTRQAYLWLSGLATLVAAPLVLLALAAAAPAVYWTSIVTAELLLFASTGLINSAIINAVPPATRATAVAVSILAIHLFGDVPSPTIIGVISDASSLARAVLIIPVAVLVAGVIWTYAAWRGERAGGEPTP
;
A
#
# COMPACT_ATOMS: atom_id res chain seq x y z
N MET A 1 -13.51 -32.36 16.24
CA MET A 1 -14.14 -31.50 15.22
C MET A 1 -14.14 -29.98 15.49
N PRO A 2 -13.58 -29.41 16.57
CA PRO A 2 -13.48 -27.95 16.75
C PRO A 2 -12.42 -27.28 15.88
N GLU A 3 -11.36 -27.99 15.45
CA GLU A 3 -10.25 -27.42 14.67
C GLU A 3 -10.63 -27.06 13.22
N ALA A 4 -11.46 -27.86 12.57
CA ALA A 4 -11.89 -27.58 11.18
C ALA A 4 -12.75 -26.30 11.06
N THR A 5 -13.50 -25.95 12.10
CA THR A 5 -14.29 -24.71 12.14
C THR A 5 -13.45 -23.47 12.38
N GLY A 6 -12.29 -23.62 13.05
CA GLY A 6 -11.32 -22.54 13.26
C GLY A 6 -10.59 -22.15 11.99
N ALA A 7 -10.05 -23.12 11.25
CA ALA A 7 -9.32 -22.90 10.00
C ALA A 7 -10.21 -22.29 8.90
N GLY A 8 -11.46 -22.73 8.79
CA GLY A 8 -12.44 -22.16 7.86
C GLY A 8 -12.68 -20.66 8.09
N ARG A 9 -12.84 -20.24 9.34
CA ARG A 9 -13.06 -18.84 9.72
C ARG A 9 -11.84 -17.95 9.47
N VAL A 10 -10.63 -18.48 9.71
CA VAL A 10 -9.38 -17.75 9.40
C VAL A 10 -9.24 -17.54 7.90
N ARG A 11 -9.52 -18.55 7.08
CA ARG A 11 -9.52 -18.44 5.61
C ARG A 11 -10.59 -17.46 5.11
N GLN A 12 -11.80 -17.51 5.70
CA GLN A 12 -12.85 -16.52 5.42
C GLN A 12 -12.36 -15.10 5.72
N GLY A 13 -11.65 -14.88 6.83
CA GLY A 13 -11.09 -13.59 7.20
C GLY A 13 -10.13 -13.06 6.14
N LEU A 14 -9.19 -13.88 5.64
CA LEU A 14 -8.29 -13.50 4.57
C LEU A 14 -9.04 -13.14 3.28
N ILE A 15 -10.02 -13.96 2.87
CA ILE A 15 -10.81 -13.73 1.67
C ILE A 15 -11.57 -12.39 1.77
N VAL A 16 -12.30 -12.17 2.87
CA VAL A 16 -13.09 -10.95 3.07
C VAL A 16 -12.18 -9.72 3.07
N LEU A 17 -11.08 -9.74 3.82
CA LEU A 17 -10.14 -8.61 3.87
C LEU A 17 -9.47 -8.38 2.51
N THR A 18 -9.11 -9.43 1.77
CA THR A 18 -8.52 -9.29 0.42
C THR A 18 -9.55 -8.72 -0.57
N LEU A 19 -10.81 -9.16 -0.51
CA LEU A 19 -11.88 -8.59 -1.33
C LEU A 19 -12.13 -7.10 -1.00
N ILE A 20 -12.17 -6.75 0.27
CA ILE A 20 -12.27 -5.33 0.69
C ILE A 20 -11.08 -4.54 0.12
N ASN A 21 -9.86 -5.09 0.18
CA ASN A 21 -8.67 -4.46 -0.36
C ASN A 21 -8.74 -4.29 -1.89
N LEU A 22 -9.27 -5.28 -2.59
CA LEU A 22 -9.49 -5.22 -4.03
C LEU A 22 -10.42 -4.06 -4.41
N PHE A 23 -11.57 -3.95 -3.72
CA PHE A 23 -12.52 -2.85 -3.95
C PHE A 23 -11.97 -1.49 -3.53
N ASN A 24 -11.14 -1.44 -2.49
CA ASN A 24 -10.43 -0.24 -2.07
C ASN A 24 -9.54 0.30 -3.21
N TYR A 25 -8.70 -0.56 -3.81
CA TYR A 25 -7.85 -0.14 -4.94
C TYR A 25 -8.64 0.10 -6.21
N LEU A 26 -9.72 -0.62 -6.45
CA LEU A 26 -10.62 -0.34 -7.56
C LEU A 26 -11.22 1.07 -7.43
N ASP A 27 -11.70 1.48 -6.25
CA ASP A 27 -12.22 2.83 -5.97
C ASP A 27 -11.15 3.92 -6.17
N ARG A 28 -9.93 3.69 -5.70
CA ARG A 28 -8.82 4.65 -5.88
C ARG A 28 -8.55 4.94 -7.36
N PHE A 29 -8.61 3.92 -8.19
CA PHE A 29 -8.20 3.99 -9.59
C PHE A 29 -9.34 4.22 -10.58
N VAL A 30 -10.60 4.21 -10.14
CA VAL A 30 -11.73 4.60 -10.99
C VAL A 30 -11.70 6.09 -11.33
N VAL A 31 -11.34 6.97 -10.40
CA VAL A 31 -11.37 8.43 -10.60
C VAL A 31 -10.38 8.92 -11.66
N PRO A 32 -9.12 8.47 -11.69
CA PRO A 32 -8.19 8.83 -12.76
C PRO A 32 -8.74 8.57 -14.17
N SER A 33 -9.54 7.52 -14.38
CA SER A 33 -10.14 7.21 -15.69
C SER A 33 -11.32 8.08 -16.06
N LEU A 34 -11.91 8.82 -15.11
CA LEU A 34 -13.08 9.66 -15.27
C LEU A 34 -12.77 11.16 -15.43
N LEU A 35 -11.49 11.56 -15.23
CA LEU A 35 -11.12 12.98 -15.13
C LEU A 35 -11.54 13.79 -16.36
N GLU A 36 -11.37 13.27 -17.57
CA GLU A 36 -11.73 13.97 -18.79
C GLU A 36 -13.26 14.17 -18.93
N SER A 37 -14.04 13.16 -18.55
CA SER A 37 -15.49 13.26 -18.56
C SER A 37 -16.02 14.20 -17.48
N ILE A 38 -15.39 14.19 -16.31
CA ILE A 38 -15.71 15.16 -15.24
C ILE A 38 -15.39 16.59 -15.71
N LYS A 39 -14.26 16.80 -16.42
CA LYS A 39 -13.90 18.10 -16.96
C LYS A 39 -14.92 18.64 -17.94
N LYS A 40 -15.44 17.77 -18.80
CA LYS A 40 -16.45 18.13 -19.83
C LYS A 40 -17.88 18.19 -19.28
N SER A 41 -18.07 17.81 -18.01
CA SER A 41 -19.38 17.79 -17.38
C SER A 41 -19.84 19.21 -16.98
N GLU A 42 -21.08 19.31 -16.53
CA GLU A 42 -21.69 20.55 -16.00
C GLU A 42 -20.98 21.11 -14.75
N LEU A 43 -20.02 20.39 -14.17
CA LEU A 43 -19.24 20.87 -13.03
C LEU A 43 -18.16 21.87 -13.44
N HIS A 44 -17.73 21.86 -14.70
CA HIS A 44 -16.72 22.75 -15.31
C HIS A 44 -15.51 23.02 -14.40
N PRO A 45 -14.87 21.98 -13.81
CA PRO A 45 -13.73 22.21 -12.93
C PRO A 45 -12.52 22.77 -13.70
N SER A 46 -11.74 23.66 -13.07
CA SER A 46 -10.42 24.02 -13.59
C SER A 46 -9.48 22.79 -13.58
N ASP A 47 -8.38 22.82 -14.33
CA ASP A 47 -7.40 21.73 -14.31
C ASP A 47 -6.83 21.49 -12.90
N THR A 48 -6.54 22.56 -12.16
CA THR A 48 -6.09 22.48 -10.76
C THR A 48 -7.12 21.77 -9.89
N GLN A 49 -8.40 22.10 -10.03
CA GLN A 49 -9.48 21.44 -9.31
C GLN A 49 -9.59 19.98 -9.71
N LEU A 50 -9.59 19.69 -11.01
CA LEU A 50 -9.70 18.34 -11.53
C LEU A 50 -8.60 17.42 -11.00
N PHE A 51 -7.35 17.85 -11.14
CA PHE A 51 -6.20 17.06 -10.68
C PHE A 51 -6.09 16.96 -9.17
N SER A 52 -6.69 17.87 -8.40
CA SER A 52 -6.71 17.78 -6.93
C SER A 52 -7.66 16.69 -6.39
N LEU A 53 -8.56 16.14 -7.20
CA LEU A 53 -9.45 15.05 -6.79
C LEU A 53 -8.69 13.76 -6.43
N VAL A 54 -7.55 13.52 -7.06
CA VAL A 54 -6.73 12.31 -6.80
C VAL A 54 -5.95 12.44 -5.48
N PRO A 55 -5.18 13.50 -5.21
CA PRO A 55 -4.48 13.64 -3.95
C PRO A 55 -5.39 13.96 -2.75
N ALA A 56 -6.61 14.48 -2.98
CA ALA A 56 -7.53 14.86 -1.91
C ALA A 56 -7.76 13.71 -0.93
N PHE A 57 -8.05 12.50 -1.43
CA PHE A 57 -8.24 11.35 -0.57
C PHE A 57 -6.94 10.92 0.13
N THR A 58 -5.79 10.94 -0.56
CA THR A 58 -4.50 10.51 -0.01
C THR A 58 -4.08 11.37 1.18
N VAL A 59 -4.26 12.69 1.07
CA VAL A 59 -3.95 13.61 2.16
C VAL A 59 -4.84 13.33 3.37
N VAL A 60 -6.14 13.18 3.17
CA VAL A 60 -7.05 12.86 4.28
C VAL A 60 -6.78 11.47 4.84
N TYR A 61 -6.51 10.49 4.00
CA TYR A 61 -6.12 9.13 4.38
C TYR A 61 -4.90 9.12 5.31
N MET A 62 -3.80 9.78 4.90
CA MET A 62 -2.58 9.80 5.71
C MET A 62 -2.75 10.56 7.03
N LEU A 63 -3.57 11.63 7.06
CA LEU A 63 -3.83 12.39 8.27
C LEU A 63 -4.81 11.70 9.23
N ALA A 64 -5.76 10.93 8.70
CA ALA A 64 -6.71 10.15 9.49
C ALA A 64 -6.10 8.86 10.06
N ALA A 65 -5.12 8.27 9.38
CA ALA A 65 -4.52 7.00 9.78
C ALA A 65 -4.00 7.00 11.24
N PRO A 66 -3.28 8.03 11.74
CA PRO A 66 -2.85 8.07 13.14
C PRO A 66 -3.98 8.07 14.17
N VAL A 67 -5.20 8.45 13.79
CA VAL A 67 -6.38 8.38 14.66
C VAL A 67 -6.91 6.96 14.75
N PHE A 68 -6.99 6.27 13.61
CA PHE A 68 -7.55 4.91 13.56
C PHE A 68 -6.59 3.83 14.06
N GLY A 69 -5.28 4.05 13.99
CA GLY A 69 -4.28 3.12 14.54
C GLY A 69 -4.54 2.79 16.02
N PRO A 70 -4.49 3.77 16.92
CA PRO A 70 -4.78 3.57 18.35
C PRO A 70 -6.20 3.02 18.62
N LEU A 71 -7.18 3.39 17.80
CA LEU A 71 -8.53 2.84 17.91
C LEU A 71 -8.53 1.32 17.61
N GLY A 72 -7.84 0.89 16.55
CA GLY A 72 -7.71 -0.52 16.17
C GLY A 72 -6.98 -1.36 17.21
N ASP A 73 -6.03 -0.76 17.92
CA ASP A 73 -5.32 -1.45 19.00
C ASP A 73 -6.19 -1.63 20.26
N ARG A 74 -7.16 -0.72 20.51
CA ARG A 74 -7.96 -0.70 21.76
C ARG A 74 -9.36 -1.28 21.62
N ARG A 75 -10.00 -1.15 20.46
CA ARG A 75 -11.40 -1.51 20.24
C ARG A 75 -11.52 -2.78 19.41
N ALA A 76 -12.71 -3.33 19.33
CA ALA A 76 -13.01 -4.42 18.43
C ALA A 76 -12.76 -3.98 16.97
N ARG A 77 -11.96 -4.77 16.24
CA ARG A 77 -11.49 -4.44 14.87
C ARG A 77 -12.58 -4.60 13.81
N PRO A 78 -13.39 -5.68 13.79
CA PRO A 78 -14.40 -5.87 12.76
C PRO A 78 -15.41 -4.72 12.64
N PRO A 79 -15.98 -4.16 13.73
CA PRO A 79 -16.87 -3.01 13.64
C PRO A 79 -16.18 -1.75 13.12
N LEU A 80 -14.90 -1.51 13.45
CA LEU A 80 -14.14 -0.37 12.95
C LEU A 80 -13.84 -0.52 11.45
N ILE A 81 -13.47 -1.73 11.01
CA ILE A 81 -13.30 -2.03 9.58
C ILE A 81 -14.63 -1.83 8.85
N ALA A 82 -15.73 -2.38 9.36
CA ALA A 82 -17.05 -2.24 8.76
C ALA A 82 -17.48 -0.77 8.64
N LEU A 83 -17.26 0.02 9.69
CA LEU A 83 -17.54 1.46 9.68
C LEU A 83 -16.68 2.20 8.64
N GLY A 84 -15.39 1.88 8.57
CA GLY A 84 -14.51 2.44 7.56
C GLY A 84 -14.98 2.12 6.14
N VAL A 85 -15.28 0.84 5.85
CA VAL A 85 -15.82 0.39 4.56
C VAL A 85 -17.14 1.07 4.23
N LEU A 86 -18.04 1.20 5.20
CA LEU A 86 -19.31 1.90 5.05
C LEU A 86 -19.11 3.37 4.69
N ILE A 87 -18.24 4.08 5.43
CA ILE A 87 -17.94 5.51 5.20
C ILE A 87 -17.43 5.72 3.77
N TRP A 88 -16.40 4.99 3.34
CA TRP A 88 -15.88 5.22 1.99
C TRP A 88 -16.88 4.81 0.90
N SER A 89 -17.61 3.71 1.09
CA SER A 89 -18.57 3.23 0.10
C SER A 89 -19.72 4.21 -0.10
N VAL A 90 -20.28 4.76 0.99
CA VAL A 90 -21.28 5.82 0.94
C VAL A 90 -20.70 7.08 0.31
N ALA A 91 -19.48 7.49 0.72
CA ALA A 91 -18.82 8.67 0.17
C ALA A 91 -18.58 8.52 -1.34
N THR A 92 -18.12 7.35 -1.79
CA THR A 92 -17.95 7.06 -3.22
C THR A 92 -19.28 7.16 -3.94
N ALA A 93 -20.34 6.49 -3.46
CA ALA A 93 -21.67 6.57 -4.09
C ALA A 93 -22.21 8.01 -4.12
N LEU A 94 -22.00 8.80 -3.07
CA LEU A 94 -22.37 10.23 -3.02
C LEU A 94 -21.62 11.06 -4.06
N GLY A 95 -20.41 10.67 -4.45
CA GLY A 95 -19.69 11.28 -5.58
C GLY A 95 -20.46 11.24 -6.88
N GLY A 96 -21.25 10.18 -7.12
CA GLY A 96 -22.15 10.07 -8.28
C GLY A 96 -23.32 11.08 -8.28
N PHE A 97 -23.71 11.60 -7.11
CA PHE A 97 -24.73 12.64 -6.98
C PHE A 97 -24.16 14.07 -6.93
N ALA A 98 -22.84 14.24 -7.07
CA ALA A 98 -22.21 15.54 -6.96
C ALA A 98 -22.77 16.53 -8.01
N ARG A 99 -23.22 17.69 -7.56
CA ARG A 99 -23.73 18.79 -8.40
C ARG A 99 -22.77 19.98 -8.48
N SER A 100 -21.66 19.93 -7.76
CA SER A 100 -20.58 20.91 -7.80
C SER A 100 -19.26 20.24 -7.58
N TYR A 101 -18.17 20.91 -8.00
CA TYR A 101 -16.82 20.46 -7.70
C TYR A 101 -16.60 20.26 -6.17
N ALA A 102 -17.10 21.19 -5.36
CA ALA A 102 -16.92 21.12 -3.90
C ALA A 102 -17.55 19.85 -3.30
N THR A 103 -18.76 19.47 -3.75
CA THR A 103 -19.41 18.23 -3.29
C THR A 103 -18.65 16.98 -3.72
N LEU A 104 -18.12 16.97 -4.95
CA LEU A 104 -17.29 15.87 -5.43
C LEU A 104 -15.96 15.76 -4.65
N PHE A 105 -15.33 16.90 -4.43
CA PHE A 105 -14.08 16.97 -3.65
C PHE A 105 -14.27 16.49 -2.20
N LEU A 106 -15.33 16.94 -1.53
CA LEU A 106 -15.66 16.50 -0.17
C LEU A 106 -15.97 15.00 -0.11
N ALA A 107 -16.70 14.48 -1.10
CA ALA A 107 -16.94 13.04 -1.20
C ALA A 107 -15.61 12.26 -1.32
N ARG A 108 -14.71 12.69 -2.19
CA ARG A 108 -13.36 12.07 -2.34
C ARG A 108 -12.50 12.19 -1.09
N ALA A 109 -12.51 13.35 -0.42
CA ALA A 109 -11.81 13.55 0.85
C ALA A 109 -12.35 12.60 1.94
N THR A 110 -13.68 12.43 2.02
CA THR A 110 -14.34 11.53 2.98
C THR A 110 -14.00 10.06 2.74
N VAL A 111 -13.79 9.64 1.49
CA VAL A 111 -13.27 8.30 1.16
C VAL A 111 -11.98 8.04 1.94
N GLY A 112 -11.06 9.02 2.00
CA GLY A 112 -9.79 8.89 2.73
C GLY A 112 -9.96 8.56 4.21
N VAL A 113 -11.01 9.08 4.88
CA VAL A 113 -11.30 8.76 6.29
C VAL A 113 -11.67 7.27 6.44
N GLY A 114 -12.57 6.78 5.59
CA GLY A 114 -13.00 5.38 5.64
C GLY A 114 -11.86 4.40 5.33
N GLU A 115 -11.07 4.71 4.31
CA GLU A 115 -9.92 3.89 3.93
C GLU A 115 -8.84 3.87 5.00
N ALA A 116 -8.63 4.97 5.74
CA ALA A 116 -7.68 5.02 6.85
C ALA A 116 -8.03 4.04 7.96
N ALA A 117 -9.31 3.90 8.29
CA ALA A 117 -9.77 2.93 9.28
C ALA A 117 -9.43 1.49 8.86
N TYR A 118 -9.71 1.14 7.60
CA TYR A 118 -9.42 -0.18 7.06
C TYR A 118 -7.92 -0.43 6.92
N GLY A 119 -7.21 0.47 6.25
CA GLY A 119 -5.79 0.29 5.91
C GLY A 119 -4.87 0.15 7.13
N THR A 120 -5.22 0.78 8.26
CA THR A 120 -4.46 0.65 9.51
C THR A 120 -4.79 -0.62 10.28
N ILE A 121 -6.04 -1.06 10.25
CA ILE A 121 -6.54 -2.14 11.13
C ILE A 121 -6.43 -3.51 10.47
N ALA A 122 -6.71 -3.63 9.18
CA ALA A 122 -6.73 -4.91 8.48
C ALA A 122 -5.40 -5.68 8.55
N PRO A 123 -4.21 -5.06 8.36
CA PRO A 123 -2.94 -5.77 8.51
C PRO A 123 -2.70 -6.30 9.92
N SER A 124 -3.11 -5.55 10.96
CA SER A 124 -2.98 -6.00 12.35
C SER A 124 -3.87 -7.20 12.64
N LEU A 125 -5.07 -7.25 12.07
CA LEU A 125 -6.01 -8.36 12.21
C LEU A 125 -5.49 -9.61 11.48
N LEU A 126 -4.95 -9.46 10.27
CA LEU A 126 -4.32 -10.55 9.53
C LEU A 126 -3.13 -11.16 10.27
N ALA A 127 -2.32 -10.35 10.93
CA ALA A 127 -1.19 -10.83 11.73
C ALA A 127 -1.62 -11.69 12.92
N ASP A 128 -2.83 -11.44 13.46
CA ASP A 128 -3.39 -12.24 14.54
C ASP A 128 -4.17 -13.48 14.04
N TYR A 129 -4.48 -13.56 12.76
CA TYR A 129 -5.02 -14.77 12.12
C TYR A 129 -3.95 -15.79 11.76
N TYR A 130 -2.72 -15.33 11.42
CA TYR A 130 -1.67 -16.18 10.86
C TYR A 130 -0.36 -16.08 11.63
N PRO A 131 0.31 -17.22 11.91
CA PRO A 131 1.59 -17.23 12.59
C PRO A 131 2.68 -16.58 11.70
N ARG A 132 3.72 -16.09 12.37
CA ARG A 132 4.82 -15.30 11.75
C ARG A 132 5.39 -15.94 10.47
N GLN A 133 5.53 -17.27 10.47
CA GLN A 133 6.11 -18.04 9.35
C GLN A 133 5.29 -18.03 8.06
N TYR A 134 4.00 -17.62 8.10
CA TYR A 134 3.12 -17.52 6.93
C TYR A 134 2.73 -16.08 6.59
N ARG A 135 3.19 -15.09 7.35
CA ARG A 135 2.78 -13.69 7.16
C ARG A 135 3.23 -13.13 5.82
N GLY A 136 4.41 -13.53 5.32
CA GLY A 136 4.89 -13.12 4.01
C GLY A 136 3.89 -13.46 2.91
N ARG A 137 3.42 -14.71 2.85
CA ARG A 137 2.42 -15.19 1.87
C ARG A 137 1.07 -14.51 2.07
N VAL A 138 0.62 -14.41 3.32
CA VAL A 138 -0.69 -13.84 3.65
C VAL A 138 -0.75 -12.37 3.25
N PHE A 139 0.24 -11.58 3.61
CA PHE A 139 0.32 -10.19 3.20
C PHE A 139 0.52 -10.05 1.68
N SER A 140 1.25 -10.95 1.05
CA SER A 140 1.40 -10.93 -0.40
C SER A 140 0.08 -11.22 -1.13
N ILE A 141 -0.74 -12.16 -0.64
CA ILE A 141 -2.10 -12.40 -1.17
C ILE A 141 -2.97 -11.15 -0.94
N PHE A 142 -2.92 -10.58 0.25
CA PHE A 142 -3.67 -9.37 0.60
C PHE A 142 -3.29 -8.18 -0.28
N PHE A 143 -2.00 -7.95 -0.50
CA PHE A 143 -1.51 -6.85 -1.32
C PHE A 143 -1.48 -7.13 -2.82
N ALA A 144 -1.65 -8.37 -3.27
CA ALA A 144 -1.89 -8.69 -4.68
C ALA A 144 -3.20 -8.06 -5.21
N ALA A 145 -4.09 -7.67 -4.31
CA ALA A 145 -5.25 -6.84 -4.63
C ALA A 145 -4.90 -5.47 -5.23
N ILE A 146 -3.69 -4.93 -4.96
CA ILE A 146 -3.24 -3.61 -5.47
C ILE A 146 -3.19 -3.60 -7.00
N PRO A 147 -2.33 -4.38 -7.68
CA PRO A 147 -2.24 -4.34 -9.13
C PRO A 147 -3.54 -4.78 -9.81
N VAL A 148 -4.25 -5.75 -9.24
CA VAL A 148 -5.53 -6.23 -9.80
C VAL A 148 -6.62 -5.18 -9.67
N GLY A 149 -6.80 -4.60 -8.48
CA GLY A 149 -7.80 -3.57 -8.21
C GLY A 149 -7.54 -2.28 -9.01
N SER A 150 -6.27 -1.89 -9.14
CA SER A 150 -5.87 -0.73 -9.94
C SER A 150 -6.23 -0.90 -11.42
N ALA A 151 -5.90 -2.06 -12.00
CA ALA A 151 -6.24 -2.36 -13.39
C ALA A 151 -7.76 -2.42 -13.62
N LEU A 152 -8.48 -3.10 -12.73
CA LEU A 152 -9.93 -3.18 -12.81
C LEU A 152 -10.58 -1.80 -12.63
N GLY A 153 -10.07 -0.97 -11.72
CA GLY A 153 -10.58 0.37 -11.49
C GLY A 153 -10.51 1.26 -12.74
N ILE A 154 -9.35 1.27 -13.40
CA ILE A 154 -9.15 2.02 -14.64
C ILE A 154 -10.05 1.48 -15.75
N GLN A 155 -10.10 0.17 -15.95
CA GLN A 155 -10.86 -0.43 -17.03
C GLN A 155 -12.39 -0.30 -16.83
N LEU A 156 -12.88 -0.62 -15.63
CA LEU A 156 -14.30 -0.48 -15.30
C LEU A 156 -14.73 0.97 -15.34
N GLY A 157 -13.91 1.90 -14.80
CA GLY A 157 -14.21 3.32 -14.86
C GLY A 157 -14.36 3.81 -16.29
N GLY A 158 -13.40 3.55 -17.16
CA GLY A 158 -13.46 3.93 -18.57
C GLY A 158 -14.61 3.26 -19.33
N LEU A 159 -14.85 1.97 -19.11
CA LEU A 159 -15.95 1.24 -19.76
C LEU A 159 -17.33 1.79 -19.35
N VAL A 160 -17.54 2.00 -18.06
CA VAL A 160 -18.80 2.53 -17.53
C VAL A 160 -19.01 3.97 -17.99
N ASP A 161 -17.96 4.78 -17.98
CA ASP A 161 -18.01 6.16 -18.45
C ASP A 161 -18.42 6.25 -19.93
N ALA A 162 -17.79 5.46 -20.79
CA ALA A 162 -18.07 5.45 -22.22
C ALA A 162 -19.53 5.09 -22.55
N HIS A 163 -20.22 4.22 -21.76
CA HIS A 163 -21.55 3.75 -22.05
C HIS A 163 -22.65 4.42 -21.21
N PHE A 164 -22.32 4.84 -20.01
CA PHE A 164 -23.30 5.25 -19.01
C PHE A 164 -22.99 6.59 -18.34
N GLY A 165 -21.82 7.17 -18.62
CA GLY A 165 -21.33 8.41 -18.03
C GLY A 165 -20.68 8.23 -16.66
N TRP A 166 -19.79 9.15 -16.30
CA TRP A 166 -18.91 9.11 -15.13
C TRP A 166 -19.62 8.93 -13.79
N ARG A 167 -20.84 9.48 -13.63
CA ARG A 167 -21.61 9.37 -12.39
C ARG A 167 -21.95 7.93 -12.02
N ARG A 168 -22.27 7.09 -13.02
CA ARG A 168 -22.63 5.70 -12.78
C ARG A 168 -21.45 4.85 -12.34
N ALA A 169 -20.22 5.22 -12.71
CA ALA A 169 -19.02 4.55 -12.23
C ALA A 169 -18.90 4.62 -10.71
N PHE A 170 -19.23 5.76 -10.09
CA PHE A 170 -19.22 5.90 -8.62
C PHE A 170 -20.25 4.99 -7.94
N PHE A 171 -21.43 4.78 -8.53
CA PHE A 171 -22.42 3.86 -7.96
C PHE A 171 -22.00 2.40 -8.09
N ILE A 172 -21.46 2.02 -9.25
CA ILE A 172 -21.01 0.64 -9.51
C ILE A 172 -19.86 0.24 -8.58
N VAL A 173 -19.02 1.19 -8.20
CA VAL A 173 -17.91 0.94 -7.28
C VAL A 173 -18.34 1.07 -5.81
N GLY A 174 -19.13 2.07 -5.47
CA GLY A 174 -19.52 2.36 -4.10
C GLY A 174 -20.57 1.38 -3.53
N ILE A 175 -21.59 1.02 -4.29
CA ILE A 175 -22.68 0.18 -3.77
C ILE A 175 -22.24 -1.22 -3.33
N PRO A 176 -21.41 -1.97 -4.08
CA PRO A 176 -20.93 -3.27 -3.61
C PRO A 176 -20.13 -3.19 -2.31
N GLY A 177 -19.48 -2.05 -2.03
CA GLY A 177 -18.78 -1.83 -0.78
C GLY A 177 -19.70 -1.90 0.45
N LEU A 178 -20.98 -1.57 0.33
CA LEU A 178 -21.95 -1.72 1.42
C LEU A 178 -22.14 -3.18 1.83
N LEU A 179 -22.13 -4.09 0.87
CA LEU A 179 -22.12 -5.54 1.13
C LEU A 179 -20.83 -5.98 1.84
N LEU A 180 -19.70 -5.43 1.42
CA LEU A 180 -18.40 -5.70 2.05
C LEU A 180 -18.34 -5.16 3.48
N ALA A 181 -18.98 -4.02 3.76
CA ALA A 181 -19.12 -3.50 5.11
C ALA A 181 -19.92 -4.46 6.01
N ALA A 182 -21.02 -5.01 5.50
CA ALA A 182 -21.80 -6.03 6.22
C ALA A 182 -20.99 -7.33 6.42
N LEU A 183 -20.25 -7.78 5.41
CA LEU A 183 -19.37 -8.94 5.51
C LEU A 183 -18.23 -8.72 6.52
N ALA A 184 -17.71 -7.50 6.66
CA ALA A 184 -16.69 -7.19 7.66
C ALA A 184 -17.16 -7.43 9.09
N LEU A 185 -18.47 -7.29 9.39
CA LEU A 185 -19.03 -7.61 10.70
C LEU A 185 -19.00 -9.10 11.03
N THR A 186 -18.89 -9.98 10.05
CA THR A 186 -18.78 -11.43 10.24
C THR A 186 -17.35 -11.88 10.58
N LEU A 187 -16.38 -10.99 10.52
CA LEU A 187 -14.99 -11.28 10.83
C LEU A 187 -14.82 -11.63 12.32
N ARG A 188 -13.98 -12.60 12.61
CA ARG A 188 -13.57 -12.90 13.98
C ARG A 188 -12.55 -11.85 14.45
N ASP A 189 -12.60 -11.49 15.72
CA ASP A 189 -11.56 -10.64 16.36
C ASP A 189 -10.78 -11.48 17.39
N PRO A 190 -9.66 -12.12 16.99
CA PRO A 190 -8.83 -12.87 17.94
C PRO A 190 -8.13 -11.91 18.91
N PRO A 191 -7.69 -12.40 20.06
CA PRO A 191 -6.84 -11.64 20.96
C PRO A 191 -5.58 -11.14 20.24
N ARG A 192 -5.08 -9.96 20.64
CA ARG A 192 -3.85 -9.39 20.05
C ARG A 192 -2.66 -10.31 20.34
N GLY A 193 -1.92 -10.67 19.30
CA GLY A 193 -0.80 -11.60 19.41
C GLY A 193 -1.20 -13.08 19.50
N ALA A 194 -2.45 -13.43 19.17
CA ALA A 194 -2.93 -14.80 19.23
C ALA A 194 -2.06 -15.83 18.47
N GLN A 195 -1.29 -15.37 17.49
CA GLN A 195 -0.42 -16.18 16.64
C GLN A 195 1.09 -15.87 16.85
N ASP A 196 1.45 -15.18 17.92
CA ASP A 196 2.86 -14.85 18.23
C ASP A 196 3.47 -15.82 19.27
N ALA A 197 2.72 -16.86 19.66
CA ALA A 197 3.18 -17.83 20.64
C ALA A 197 4.22 -18.79 20.02
N ASP A 198 5.42 -18.27 19.74
CA ASP A 198 6.65 -19.04 19.70
C ASP A 198 7.42 -18.74 20.97
N GLY A 199 7.32 -19.63 21.90
CA GLY A 199 8.23 -19.68 23.05
C GLY A 199 7.62 -19.25 24.38
N GLY A 200 7.16 -20.24 25.10
CA GLY A 200 7.29 -20.27 26.53
C GLY A 200 6.26 -19.52 27.36
N GLY A 201 5.37 -20.27 27.87
CA GLY A 201 4.79 -19.94 29.16
C GLY A 201 3.46 -19.25 29.12
N GLY A 202 2.46 -20.04 29.42
CA GLY A 202 1.18 -19.58 29.94
C GLY A 202 1.32 -18.41 30.89
N GLY A 203 0.77 -17.34 30.47
CA GLY A 203 0.55 -16.15 31.24
C GLY A 203 -0.70 -15.51 30.67
N GLY A 204 -1.85 -16.12 30.93
CA GLY A 204 -3.16 -15.51 30.73
C GLY A 204 -3.37 -14.34 31.69
N GLY A 205 -2.44 -13.39 31.69
CA GLY A 205 -2.64 -12.09 32.24
C GLY A 205 -3.32 -11.24 31.18
N SER A 206 -4.60 -10.99 31.36
CA SER A 206 -5.32 -9.89 30.74
C SER A 206 -4.60 -8.60 31.12
N GLN A 207 -3.47 -8.33 30.43
CA GLN A 207 -2.86 -7.00 30.53
C GLN A 207 -3.88 -6.03 29.94
N ALA A 208 -4.37 -5.13 30.81
CA ALA A 208 -5.20 -4.03 30.39
C ALA A 208 -4.59 -3.40 29.12
N PRO A 209 -5.38 -3.12 28.08
CA PRO A 209 -4.85 -2.57 26.84
C PRO A 209 -3.96 -1.38 27.19
N PRO A 210 -2.71 -1.34 26.70
CA PRO A 210 -1.79 -0.29 27.03
C PRO A 210 -2.47 1.05 26.73
N ARG A 211 -2.32 2.01 27.63
CA ARG A 211 -2.82 3.36 27.41
C ARG A 211 -2.06 3.91 26.18
N VAL A 212 -2.63 3.69 24.99
CA VAL A 212 -2.09 4.24 23.75
C VAL A 212 -2.29 5.75 23.83
N GLY A 213 -1.23 6.47 24.06
CA GLY A 213 -1.14 7.90 24.12
C GLY A 213 0.11 8.34 23.38
N TRP A 214 0.55 9.57 23.59
CA TRP A 214 1.81 10.06 23.05
C TRP A 214 3.00 9.14 23.37
N SER A 215 2.96 8.43 24.49
CA SER A 215 3.95 7.42 24.87
C SER A 215 4.11 6.29 23.86
N SER A 216 3.05 5.86 23.21
CA SER A 216 3.13 4.78 22.18
C SER A 216 3.82 5.28 20.93
N TYR A 217 3.54 6.50 20.48
CA TYR A 217 4.26 7.11 19.35
C TYR A 217 5.74 7.32 19.68
N ALA A 218 6.05 7.79 20.89
CA ALA A 218 7.44 7.92 21.36
C ALA A 218 8.15 6.56 21.44
N ALA A 219 7.45 5.50 21.85
CA ALA A 219 7.99 4.15 21.87
C ALA A 219 8.31 3.64 20.45
N LEU A 220 7.40 3.87 19.48
CA LEU A 220 7.63 3.56 18.07
C LEU A 220 8.84 4.32 17.50
N ALA A 221 8.96 5.61 17.79
CA ALA A 221 10.09 6.43 17.34
C ALA A 221 11.44 5.98 17.94
N ARG A 222 11.43 5.33 19.11
CA ARG A 222 12.63 4.74 19.75
C ARG A 222 12.92 3.31 19.29
N ASN A 223 11.95 2.65 18.65
CA ASN A 223 12.12 1.29 18.13
C ASN A 223 12.93 1.34 16.82
N ARG A 224 14.24 1.17 16.94
CA ARG A 224 15.17 1.27 15.80
C ARG A 224 14.85 0.32 14.65
N PRO A 225 14.57 -0.99 14.87
CA PRO A 225 14.14 -1.89 13.79
C PRO A 225 12.91 -1.36 13.02
N TYR A 226 11.89 -0.89 13.73
CA TYR A 226 10.70 -0.30 13.14
C TYR A 226 11.03 0.97 12.33
N VAL A 227 11.77 1.90 12.93
CA VAL A 227 12.13 3.17 12.29
C VAL A 227 12.91 2.95 11.00
N LEU A 228 13.93 2.07 11.02
CA LEU A 228 14.71 1.74 9.82
C LEU A 228 13.85 1.10 8.73
N THR A 229 12.92 0.19 9.12
CA THR A 229 12.01 -0.43 8.17
C THR A 229 11.11 0.61 7.50
N VAL A 230 10.55 1.55 8.28
CA VAL A 230 9.65 2.62 7.78
C VAL A 230 10.42 3.66 6.96
N LEU A 231 11.62 4.06 7.34
CA LEU A 231 12.45 4.99 6.56
C LEU A 231 12.83 4.40 5.20
N GLY A 232 13.24 3.13 5.17
CA GLY A 232 13.46 2.43 3.90
C GLY A 232 12.18 2.35 3.07
N TYR A 233 11.02 2.15 3.71
CA TYR A 233 9.73 2.10 3.02
C TYR A 233 9.32 3.48 2.45
N ALA A 234 9.60 4.56 3.15
CA ALA A 234 9.38 5.92 2.65
C ALA A 234 10.25 6.23 1.42
N ALA A 235 11.54 5.87 1.43
CA ALA A 235 12.41 6.01 0.26
C ALA A 235 11.95 5.13 -0.92
N TYR A 236 11.50 3.92 -0.64
CA TYR A 236 10.93 3.01 -1.63
C TYR A 236 9.64 3.58 -2.26
N THR A 237 8.71 4.09 -1.44
CA THR A 237 7.46 4.69 -1.94
C THR A 237 7.71 6.01 -2.68
N PHE A 238 8.75 6.76 -2.31
CA PHE A 238 9.21 7.90 -3.10
C PHE A 238 9.59 7.48 -4.53
N ALA A 239 10.35 6.40 -4.67
CA ALA A 239 10.72 5.88 -5.98
C ALA A 239 9.49 5.39 -6.76
N LEU A 240 8.58 4.64 -6.13
CA LEU A 240 7.36 4.17 -6.78
C LEU A 240 6.44 5.32 -7.20
N GLY A 241 6.26 6.34 -6.36
CA GLY A 241 5.48 7.53 -6.69
C GLY A 241 6.03 8.25 -7.91
N GLY A 242 7.35 8.38 -7.98
CA GLY A 242 8.05 8.91 -9.15
C GLY A 242 7.86 8.06 -10.41
N ILE A 243 8.01 6.73 -10.30
CA ILE A 243 7.80 5.80 -11.43
C ILE A 243 6.36 5.93 -11.96
N VAL A 244 5.37 5.80 -11.09
CA VAL A 244 3.96 5.82 -11.52
C VAL A 244 3.58 7.14 -12.16
N SER A 245 4.04 8.27 -11.61
CA SER A 245 3.64 9.61 -12.07
C SER A 245 4.42 10.10 -13.27
N VAL A 246 5.71 9.77 -13.39
CA VAL A 246 6.61 10.42 -14.35
C VAL A 246 7.03 9.50 -15.48
N MET A 247 7.05 8.17 -15.28
CA MET A 247 7.52 7.22 -16.30
C MET A 247 6.71 7.26 -17.61
N PRO A 248 5.36 7.40 -17.60
CA PRO A 248 4.62 7.57 -18.84
C PRO A 248 5.11 8.78 -19.67
N SER A 249 5.32 9.92 -19.01
CA SER A 249 5.84 11.13 -19.66
C SER A 249 7.29 10.96 -20.14
N PHE A 250 8.12 10.24 -19.38
CA PHE A 250 9.49 9.92 -19.81
C PHE A 250 9.49 9.06 -21.07
N LEU A 251 8.66 8.01 -21.13
CA LEU A 251 8.55 7.15 -22.32
C LEU A 251 8.05 7.92 -23.55
N GLN A 252 7.13 8.88 -23.35
CA GLN A 252 6.63 9.71 -24.44
C GLN A 252 7.69 10.74 -24.90
N ARG A 253 8.18 11.57 -23.98
CA ARG A 253 9.01 12.74 -24.31
C ARG A 253 10.45 12.39 -24.63
N ILE A 254 11.01 11.38 -23.97
CA ILE A 254 12.42 11.00 -24.11
C ILE A 254 12.60 9.78 -25.03
N ARG A 255 11.67 8.81 -24.99
CA ARG A 255 11.74 7.62 -25.85
C ARG A 255 10.90 7.73 -27.12
N GLY A 256 10.11 8.78 -27.29
CA GLY A 256 9.31 9.04 -28.48
C GLY A 256 8.16 8.05 -28.68
N LEU A 257 7.73 7.33 -27.63
CA LEU A 257 6.61 6.40 -27.73
C LEU A 257 5.28 7.16 -27.83
N PRO A 258 4.34 6.70 -28.69
CA PRO A 258 2.98 7.21 -28.66
C PRO A 258 2.36 7.02 -27.27
N GLU A 259 1.54 7.97 -26.84
CA GLU A 259 0.94 8.01 -25.50
C GLU A 259 0.23 6.69 -25.12
N ILE A 260 -0.62 6.19 -26.00
CA ILE A 260 -1.36 4.95 -25.80
C ILE A 260 -0.41 3.76 -25.59
N GLN A 261 0.67 3.67 -26.40
CA GLN A 261 1.64 2.58 -26.28
C GLN A 261 2.45 2.68 -24.99
N ALA A 262 2.89 3.89 -24.62
CA ALA A 262 3.65 4.12 -23.39
C ALA A 262 2.84 3.71 -22.16
N THR A 263 1.61 4.19 -22.07
CA THR A 263 0.72 3.95 -20.92
C THR A 263 0.26 2.49 -20.86
N PHE A 264 -0.16 1.92 -21.99
CA PHE A 264 -0.65 0.53 -22.03
C PHE A 264 0.46 -0.48 -21.72
N ARG A 265 1.62 -0.36 -22.37
CA ARG A 265 2.75 -1.30 -22.14
C ARG A 265 3.27 -1.24 -20.72
N LEU A 266 3.45 -0.02 -20.19
CA LEU A 266 3.90 0.16 -18.80
C LEU A 266 2.86 -0.39 -17.82
N GLY A 267 1.60 -0.04 -17.99
CA GLY A 267 0.52 -0.52 -17.13
C GLY A 267 0.37 -2.05 -17.15
N ALA A 268 0.42 -2.66 -18.34
CA ALA A 268 0.37 -4.13 -18.48
C ALA A 268 1.59 -4.81 -17.81
N ALA A 269 2.79 -4.24 -18.00
CA ALA A 269 4.00 -4.73 -17.33
C ALA A 269 3.85 -4.65 -15.81
N THR A 270 3.46 -3.48 -15.29
CA THR A 270 3.29 -3.24 -13.84
C THR A 270 2.26 -4.18 -13.20
N VAL A 271 1.13 -4.45 -13.88
CA VAL A 271 0.12 -5.39 -13.35
C VAL A 271 0.66 -6.82 -13.32
N ALA A 272 1.28 -7.26 -14.41
CA ALA A 272 1.82 -8.62 -14.51
C ALA A 272 2.97 -8.85 -13.51
N THR A 273 3.95 -7.95 -13.51
CA THR A 273 5.10 -8.01 -12.59
C THR A 273 4.67 -7.83 -11.14
N GLY A 274 3.75 -6.89 -10.87
CA GLY A 274 3.23 -6.61 -9.54
C GLY A 274 2.53 -7.82 -8.93
N LEU A 275 1.66 -8.50 -9.69
CA LEU A 275 0.97 -9.69 -9.21
C LEU A 275 1.95 -10.85 -8.97
N VAL A 276 2.73 -11.21 -9.99
CA VAL A 276 3.66 -12.35 -9.91
C VAL A 276 4.71 -12.14 -8.83
N ALA A 277 5.37 -10.98 -8.84
CA ALA A 277 6.47 -10.72 -7.91
C ALA A 277 6.00 -10.59 -6.45
N THR A 278 4.84 -9.98 -6.21
CA THR A 278 4.29 -9.90 -4.85
C THR A 278 4.04 -11.30 -4.28
N LEU A 279 3.42 -12.20 -5.05
CA LEU A 279 3.13 -13.57 -4.59
C LEU A 279 4.41 -14.41 -4.40
N VAL A 280 5.32 -14.36 -5.38
CA VAL A 280 6.59 -15.08 -5.32
C VAL A 280 7.46 -14.55 -4.17
N GLY A 281 7.53 -13.23 -4.00
CA GLY A 281 8.26 -12.58 -2.92
C GLY A 281 7.79 -13.05 -1.55
N GLY A 282 6.46 -13.08 -1.32
CA GLY A 282 5.91 -13.57 -0.07
C GLY A 282 6.24 -15.04 0.22
N TRP A 283 6.11 -15.89 -0.79
CA TRP A 283 6.49 -17.30 -0.65
C TRP A 283 7.99 -17.48 -0.35
N LEU A 284 8.84 -16.76 -1.07
CA LEU A 284 10.29 -16.82 -0.88
C LEU A 284 10.71 -16.25 0.48
N GLY A 285 10.10 -15.15 0.91
CA GLY A 285 10.35 -14.55 2.21
C GLY A 285 10.03 -15.49 3.37
N ASP A 286 8.87 -16.17 3.33
CA ASP A 286 8.51 -17.17 4.33
C ASP A 286 9.46 -18.37 4.34
N ARG A 287 9.89 -18.82 3.15
CA ARG A 287 10.86 -19.91 3.04
C ARG A 287 12.23 -19.55 3.62
N LEU A 288 12.66 -18.30 3.46
CA LEU A 288 13.93 -17.82 4.00
C LEU A 288 13.91 -17.60 5.51
N LEU A 289 12.73 -17.51 6.16
CA LEU A 289 12.62 -17.44 7.63
C LEU A 289 13.21 -18.66 8.34
N SER A 290 13.29 -19.82 7.68
CA SER A 290 13.99 -20.99 8.20
C SER A 290 15.51 -20.81 8.31
N ARG A 291 16.07 -19.82 7.60
CA ARG A 291 17.53 -19.54 7.58
C ARG A 291 17.90 -18.30 8.40
N THR A 292 17.04 -17.30 8.44
CA THR A 292 17.27 -16.05 9.16
C THR A 292 15.98 -15.40 9.65
N ARG A 293 15.99 -14.89 10.88
CA ARG A 293 14.86 -14.14 11.46
C ARG A 293 14.59 -12.82 10.74
N GLN A 294 15.57 -12.31 9.98
CA GLN A 294 15.49 -11.05 9.22
C GLN A 294 15.20 -11.27 7.72
N ALA A 295 14.70 -12.45 7.34
CA ALA A 295 14.49 -12.86 5.95
C ALA A 295 13.71 -11.81 5.12
N TYR A 296 12.69 -11.21 5.68
CA TYR A 296 11.87 -10.21 4.98
C TYR A 296 12.67 -8.95 4.63
N LEU A 297 13.48 -8.45 5.57
CA LEU A 297 14.34 -7.29 5.33
C LEU A 297 15.53 -7.62 4.42
N TRP A 298 16.14 -8.81 4.56
CA TRP A 298 17.21 -9.26 3.66
C TRP A 298 16.72 -9.37 2.22
N LEU A 299 15.61 -10.08 2.02
CA LEU A 299 15.07 -10.25 0.67
C LEU A 299 14.67 -8.91 0.04
N SER A 300 13.95 -8.07 0.80
CA SER A 300 13.56 -6.75 0.31
C SER A 300 14.76 -5.84 0.04
N GLY A 301 15.74 -5.81 0.95
CA GLY A 301 16.92 -4.98 0.81
C GLY A 301 17.77 -5.38 -0.39
N LEU A 302 18.11 -6.66 -0.52
CA LEU A 302 18.92 -7.15 -1.63
C LEU A 302 18.21 -7.04 -2.98
N ALA A 303 16.92 -7.39 -3.06
CA ALA A 303 16.15 -7.22 -4.28
C ALA A 303 16.10 -5.74 -4.72
N THR A 304 15.88 -4.82 -3.77
CA THR A 304 15.85 -3.39 -4.05
C THR A 304 17.23 -2.85 -4.45
N LEU A 305 18.32 -3.31 -3.82
CA LEU A 305 19.70 -2.95 -4.22
C LEU A 305 20.00 -3.39 -5.66
N VAL A 306 19.60 -4.60 -6.04
CA VAL A 306 19.77 -5.09 -7.42
C VAL A 306 18.85 -4.35 -8.39
N ALA A 307 17.67 -3.91 -7.97
CA ALA A 307 16.77 -3.12 -8.78
C ALA A 307 17.33 -1.73 -9.11
N ALA A 308 18.12 -1.11 -8.21
CA ALA A 308 18.61 0.27 -8.41
C ALA A 308 19.42 0.45 -9.73
N PRO A 309 20.45 -0.35 -10.05
CA PRO A 309 21.15 -0.25 -11.32
C PRO A 309 20.26 -0.61 -12.52
N LEU A 310 19.26 -1.50 -12.37
CA LEU A 310 18.32 -1.81 -13.45
C LEU A 310 17.38 -0.63 -13.73
N VAL A 311 16.91 0.08 -12.70
CA VAL A 311 16.14 1.33 -12.89
C VAL A 311 17.00 2.39 -13.59
N LEU A 312 18.26 2.54 -13.20
CA LEU A 312 19.19 3.44 -13.87
C LEU A 312 19.40 3.04 -15.36
N LEU A 313 19.58 1.75 -15.62
CA LEU A 313 19.74 1.23 -16.98
C LEU A 313 18.46 1.42 -17.81
N ALA A 314 17.28 1.26 -17.24
CA ALA A 314 16.00 1.55 -17.88
C ALA A 314 15.87 3.00 -18.32
N LEU A 315 16.41 3.93 -17.53
CA LEU A 315 16.41 5.36 -17.83
C LEU A 315 17.52 5.75 -18.81
N ALA A 316 18.69 5.11 -18.77
CA ALA A 316 19.85 5.46 -19.57
C ALA A 316 19.89 4.79 -20.95
N ALA A 317 19.45 3.53 -21.06
CA ALA A 317 19.58 2.75 -22.29
C ALA A 317 18.70 3.30 -23.43
N ALA A 318 19.25 3.43 -24.63
CA ALA A 318 18.53 3.85 -25.82
C ALA A 318 17.78 2.70 -26.51
N ALA A 319 18.33 1.48 -26.45
CA ALA A 319 17.76 0.31 -27.13
C ALA A 319 16.46 -0.16 -26.45
N PRO A 320 15.34 -0.28 -27.19
CA PRO A 320 14.05 -0.69 -26.62
C PRO A 320 14.09 -2.03 -25.86
N ALA A 321 14.78 -3.02 -26.39
CA ALA A 321 14.93 -4.32 -25.72
C ALA A 321 15.60 -4.19 -24.35
N VAL A 322 16.62 -3.33 -24.22
CA VAL A 322 17.36 -3.14 -22.97
C VAL A 322 16.52 -2.39 -21.96
N TYR A 323 15.92 -1.26 -22.31
CA TYR A 323 15.16 -0.50 -21.32
C TYR A 323 13.88 -1.22 -20.90
N TRP A 324 13.15 -1.93 -21.77
CA TRP A 324 11.97 -2.70 -21.40
C TRP A 324 12.31 -3.89 -20.51
N THR A 325 13.36 -4.66 -20.84
CA THR A 325 13.83 -5.76 -19.98
C THR A 325 14.23 -5.25 -18.61
N SER A 326 14.93 -4.11 -18.57
CA SER A 326 15.32 -3.48 -17.31
C SER A 326 14.13 -3.00 -16.49
N ILE A 327 13.09 -2.38 -17.10
CA ILE A 327 11.85 -2.00 -16.42
C ILE A 327 11.18 -3.24 -15.80
N VAL A 328 10.91 -4.26 -16.61
CA VAL A 328 10.21 -5.47 -16.16
C VAL A 328 10.97 -6.17 -15.03
N THR A 329 12.31 -6.32 -15.17
CA THR A 329 13.12 -6.97 -14.14
C THR A 329 13.20 -6.13 -12.86
N ALA A 330 13.34 -4.81 -12.98
CA ALA A 330 13.32 -3.91 -11.82
C ALA A 330 11.98 -3.96 -11.09
N GLU A 331 10.85 -3.93 -11.82
CA GLU A 331 9.52 -4.06 -11.24
C GLU A 331 9.33 -5.38 -10.50
N LEU A 332 9.77 -6.51 -11.07
CA LEU A 332 9.73 -7.82 -10.40
C LEU A 332 10.48 -7.79 -9.07
N LEU A 333 11.68 -7.20 -9.04
CA LEU A 333 12.47 -7.09 -7.81
C LEU A 333 11.85 -6.15 -6.78
N LEU A 334 11.30 -5.02 -7.22
CA LEU A 334 10.67 -4.05 -6.34
C LEU A 334 9.36 -4.63 -5.75
N PHE A 335 8.45 -5.14 -6.57
CA PHE A 335 7.17 -5.65 -6.09
C PHE A 335 7.29 -6.90 -5.22
N ALA A 336 8.38 -7.67 -5.32
CA ALA A 336 8.67 -8.76 -4.39
C ALA A 336 8.71 -8.31 -2.92
N SER A 337 9.00 -7.04 -2.66
CA SER A 337 9.09 -6.46 -1.31
C SER A 337 7.74 -6.08 -0.70
N THR A 338 6.66 -5.98 -1.49
CA THR A 338 5.39 -5.36 -1.07
C THR A 338 4.78 -6.00 0.18
N GLY A 339 4.60 -7.32 0.17
CA GLY A 339 4.05 -8.05 1.33
C GLY A 339 5.06 -8.18 2.47
N LEU A 340 6.34 -8.30 2.12
CA LEU A 340 7.42 -8.54 3.07
C LEU A 340 7.68 -7.37 4.01
N ILE A 341 7.70 -6.15 3.49
CA ILE A 341 7.94 -4.95 4.29
C ILE A 341 6.78 -4.71 5.27
N ASN A 342 5.54 -4.94 4.84
CA ASN A 342 4.39 -4.87 5.75
C ASN A 342 4.47 -5.94 6.84
N SER A 343 4.92 -7.15 6.51
CA SER A 343 5.21 -8.20 7.50
C SER A 343 6.34 -7.80 8.46
N ALA A 344 7.40 -7.16 7.95
CA ALA A 344 8.51 -6.68 8.77
C ALA A 344 8.07 -5.58 9.75
N ILE A 345 7.25 -4.62 9.30
CA ILE A 345 6.67 -3.57 10.16
C ILE A 345 5.86 -4.19 11.31
N ILE A 346 4.95 -5.11 10.99
CA ILE A 346 4.11 -5.79 11.96
C ILE A 346 4.94 -6.61 12.96
N ASN A 347 5.99 -7.27 12.49
CA ASN A 347 6.85 -8.12 13.31
C ASN A 347 7.87 -7.33 14.17
N ALA A 348 8.08 -6.05 13.84
CA ALA A 348 9.00 -5.18 14.60
C ALA A 348 8.38 -4.58 15.87
N VAL A 349 7.07 -4.75 16.08
CA VAL A 349 6.35 -4.10 17.17
C VAL A 349 5.50 -5.11 17.97
N PRO A 350 5.22 -4.81 19.26
CA PRO A 350 4.32 -5.63 20.07
C PRO A 350 2.90 -5.71 19.46
N PRO A 351 2.20 -6.83 19.64
CA PRO A 351 0.84 -7.03 19.12
C PRO A 351 -0.16 -5.91 19.48
N ALA A 352 -0.03 -5.36 20.67
CA ALA A 352 -0.91 -4.32 21.20
C ALA A 352 -0.76 -2.94 20.51
N THR A 353 0.27 -2.76 19.65
CA THR A 353 0.56 -1.48 18.97
C THR A 353 0.68 -1.63 17.46
N ARG A 354 0.26 -2.75 16.89
CA ARG A 354 0.39 -3.04 15.45
C ARG A 354 -0.38 -2.09 14.57
N ALA A 355 -1.64 -1.80 14.91
CA ALA A 355 -2.44 -0.89 14.11
C ALA A 355 -1.88 0.55 14.18
N THR A 356 -1.41 0.98 15.36
CA THR A 356 -0.71 2.26 15.51
C THR A 356 0.59 2.31 14.69
N ALA A 357 1.37 1.23 14.66
CA ALA A 357 2.59 1.17 13.86
C ALA A 357 2.29 1.23 12.34
N VAL A 358 1.27 0.52 11.87
CA VAL A 358 0.82 0.62 10.48
C VAL A 358 0.36 2.04 10.17
N ALA A 359 -0.40 2.68 11.05
CA ALA A 359 -0.86 4.05 10.88
C ALA A 359 0.28 5.06 10.74
N VAL A 360 1.30 4.96 11.60
CA VAL A 360 2.51 5.81 11.53
C VAL A 360 3.31 5.53 10.26
N SER A 361 3.40 4.26 9.84
CA SER A 361 4.07 3.94 8.58
C SER A 361 3.33 4.52 7.37
N ILE A 362 2.00 4.46 7.34
CA ILE A 362 1.16 5.10 6.30
C ILE A 362 1.43 6.60 6.23
N LEU A 363 1.42 7.29 7.38
CA LEU A 363 1.75 8.71 7.42
C LEU A 363 3.16 8.97 6.85
N ALA A 364 4.14 8.20 7.26
CA ALA A 364 5.54 8.39 6.85
C ALA A 364 5.75 8.15 5.35
N ILE A 365 5.19 7.06 4.80
CA ILE A 365 5.38 6.71 3.39
C ILE A 365 4.68 7.69 2.43
N HIS A 366 3.57 8.28 2.83
CA HIS A 366 2.91 9.31 2.03
C HIS A 366 3.56 10.67 2.21
N LEU A 367 3.87 11.08 3.45
CA LEU A 367 4.46 12.38 3.75
C LEU A 367 5.88 12.55 3.16
N PHE A 368 6.71 11.50 3.23
CA PHE A 368 8.10 11.52 2.77
C PHE A 368 8.33 10.74 1.46
N GLY A 369 7.33 10.00 0.99
CA GLY A 369 7.42 9.13 -0.17
C GLY A 369 6.66 9.65 -1.39
N ASP A 370 5.56 9.03 -1.71
CA ASP A 370 4.84 9.18 -2.97
C ASP A 370 4.17 10.55 -3.17
N VAL A 371 3.78 11.25 -2.12
CA VAL A 371 3.16 12.60 -2.24
C VAL A 371 4.17 13.66 -2.69
N PRO A 372 5.37 13.82 -2.08
CA PRO A 372 6.33 14.82 -2.53
C PRO A 372 7.10 14.42 -3.80
N SER A 373 7.18 13.12 -4.12
CA SER A 373 8.03 12.61 -5.19
C SER A 373 7.75 13.24 -6.57
N PRO A 374 6.51 13.28 -7.09
CA PRO A 374 6.23 13.87 -8.38
C PRO A 374 6.54 15.37 -8.44
N THR A 375 6.25 16.08 -7.34
CA THR A 375 6.50 17.52 -7.22
C THR A 375 8.02 17.83 -7.25
N ILE A 376 8.82 17.06 -6.49
CA ILE A 376 10.27 17.22 -6.46
C ILE A 376 10.87 16.93 -7.85
N ILE A 377 10.41 15.85 -8.51
CA ILE A 377 10.86 15.53 -9.87
C ILE A 377 10.45 16.64 -10.85
N GLY A 378 9.24 17.19 -10.73
CA GLY A 378 8.78 18.31 -11.55
C GLY A 378 9.66 19.53 -11.40
N VAL A 379 9.95 19.98 -10.19
CA VAL A 379 10.81 21.14 -9.89
C VAL A 379 12.22 20.93 -10.47
N ILE A 380 12.81 19.74 -10.32
CA ILE A 380 14.12 19.44 -10.90
C ILE A 380 14.04 19.43 -12.43
N SER A 381 12.93 18.93 -13.00
CA SER A 381 12.71 18.91 -14.44
C SER A 381 12.64 20.32 -15.04
N ASP A 382 11.89 21.22 -14.38
CA ASP A 382 11.77 22.62 -14.82
C ASP A 382 13.09 23.37 -14.71
N ALA A 383 13.89 23.08 -13.69
CA ALA A 383 15.21 23.69 -13.49
C ALA A 383 16.31 23.10 -14.40
N SER A 384 16.09 21.91 -15.00
CA SER A 384 17.13 21.24 -15.79
C SER A 384 16.58 20.51 -17.02
N SER A 385 16.08 19.30 -16.84
CA SER A 385 15.40 18.48 -17.85
C SER A 385 14.75 17.26 -17.19
N LEU A 386 13.71 16.73 -17.82
CA LEU A 386 13.05 15.49 -17.37
C LEU A 386 14.03 14.30 -17.28
N ALA A 387 14.95 14.18 -18.25
CA ALA A 387 15.95 13.13 -18.28
C ALA A 387 16.91 13.15 -17.07
N ARG A 388 17.22 14.34 -16.54
CA ARG A 388 18.02 14.51 -15.32
C ARG A 388 17.17 14.33 -14.08
N ALA A 389 15.96 14.87 -14.07
CA ALA A 389 15.06 14.81 -12.92
C ALA A 389 14.71 13.39 -12.50
N VAL A 390 14.48 12.49 -13.45
CA VAL A 390 14.14 11.09 -13.17
C VAL A 390 15.29 10.30 -12.53
N LEU A 391 16.53 10.78 -12.57
CA LEU A 391 17.69 10.12 -11.94
C LEU A 391 17.62 10.09 -10.41
N ILE A 392 16.74 10.89 -9.78
CA ILE A 392 16.47 10.78 -8.34
C ILE A 392 15.79 9.44 -7.98
N ILE A 393 15.08 8.81 -8.93
CA ILE A 393 14.35 7.56 -8.72
C ILE A 393 15.32 6.41 -8.36
N PRO A 394 16.32 6.06 -9.18
CA PRO A 394 17.28 5.00 -8.82
C PRO A 394 18.07 5.33 -7.55
N VAL A 395 18.30 6.60 -7.23
CA VAL A 395 18.92 7.01 -5.94
C VAL A 395 18.00 6.65 -4.78
N ALA A 396 16.71 6.96 -4.87
CA ALA A 396 15.74 6.59 -3.82
C ALA A 396 15.60 5.07 -3.67
N VAL A 397 15.61 4.30 -4.77
CA VAL A 397 15.66 2.83 -4.75
C VAL A 397 16.91 2.33 -4.03
N LEU A 398 18.08 2.89 -4.36
CA LEU A 398 19.36 2.54 -3.72
C LEU A 398 19.32 2.82 -2.20
N VAL A 399 18.84 4.00 -1.81
CA VAL A 399 18.71 4.39 -0.40
C VAL A 399 17.80 3.42 0.35
N ALA A 400 16.65 3.05 -0.21
CA ALA A 400 15.74 2.08 0.39
C ALA A 400 16.43 0.72 0.59
N GLY A 401 17.10 0.21 -0.45
CA GLY A 401 17.83 -1.05 -0.40
C GLY A 401 18.95 -1.06 0.65
N VAL A 402 19.73 0.03 0.73
CA VAL A 402 20.78 0.19 1.75
C VAL A 402 20.19 0.18 3.16
N ILE A 403 19.13 0.97 3.39
CA ILE A 403 18.50 1.05 4.71
C ILE A 403 17.96 -0.32 5.16
N TRP A 404 17.25 -1.04 4.28
CA TRP A 404 16.69 -2.35 4.63
C TRP A 404 17.75 -3.42 4.83
N THR A 405 18.79 -3.44 4.00
CA THR A 405 19.93 -4.36 4.17
C THR A 405 20.68 -4.08 5.46
N TYR A 406 20.91 -2.80 5.79
CA TYR A 406 21.50 -2.41 7.07
C TYR A 406 20.62 -2.79 8.26
N ALA A 407 19.29 -2.61 8.15
CA ALA A 407 18.36 -3.00 9.20
C ALA A 407 18.37 -4.52 9.44
N ALA A 408 18.43 -5.32 8.36
CA ALA A 408 18.53 -6.77 8.42
C ALA A 408 19.84 -7.21 9.12
N TRP A 409 20.97 -6.69 8.66
CA TRP A 409 22.29 -6.99 9.22
C TRP A 409 22.39 -6.64 10.72
N ARG A 410 21.88 -5.47 11.10
CA ARG A 410 21.86 -5.04 12.50
C ARG A 410 20.96 -5.92 13.35
N GLY A 411 19.79 -6.32 12.82
CA GLY A 411 18.84 -7.19 13.52
C GLY A 411 19.42 -8.59 13.78
N GLU A 412 20.25 -9.12 12.88
CA GLU A 412 20.96 -10.39 13.12
C GLU A 412 22.00 -10.30 14.22
N ARG A 413 22.78 -9.21 14.24
CA ARG A 413 23.80 -9.01 15.30
C ARG A 413 23.18 -8.86 16.70
N ALA A 414 22.06 -8.13 16.79
CA ALA A 414 21.36 -7.97 18.06
C ALA A 414 20.70 -9.27 18.56
N GLY A 415 20.35 -10.19 17.66
CA GLY A 415 19.79 -11.51 18.03
C GLY A 415 20.83 -12.59 18.31
N GLY A 416 22.11 -12.32 18.06
CA GLY A 416 23.24 -13.22 18.35
C GLY A 416 23.97 -12.95 19.67
N GLU A 417 23.65 -11.85 20.35
CA GLU A 417 24.17 -11.62 21.70
C GLU A 417 23.34 -12.46 22.70
N PRO A 418 23.99 -13.37 23.48
CA PRO A 418 23.29 -14.00 24.59
C PRO A 418 22.87 -12.88 25.54
N THR A 419 21.58 -12.84 25.86
CA THR A 419 21.08 -12.00 26.96
C THR A 419 21.87 -12.32 28.22
N PRO A 420 22.50 -11.32 28.90
CA PRO A 420 23.24 -11.54 30.15
C PRO A 420 22.33 -12.09 31.26
#